data_a01c8f13ac51ed83fa320d3bb4c1faf3
#
_entry.id   a01c8f13ac51ed83fa320d3bb4c1faf3
#
_cell.length_a   1.000
_cell.length_b   1.000
_cell.length_c   1.000
_cell.angle_alpha   90.00
_cell.angle_beta   90.00
_cell.angle_gamma   90.00
#
_symmetry.space_group_name_H-M   'P 1'
#
loop_
_entity.id
_entity.type
_entity.pdbx_description
1 polymer ?
#
loop_
_entity_poly.entity_id
_entity_poly.type
_entity_poly.pdbx_seq_one_letter_code
_entity_poly.pdbx_strand_id
1 'polypeptide(L)'
;MNYSFNFFTPTQLLFGSGRLEELKEVAPKYGSKCLLVSRPLEGSLKIIYQRVEKLLNSVNVEVVFFDEIIPNPTIEGIEKGVIAAVKNQVDFVLGVGGGSVMDSAKLIALLHHPGGEINWEKALISYNHPFNYVASKQYTLPFIAVSTTSGTGSQCTQAAVI
;
A
#
# COMPACT_ATOMS: atom_id res chain seq x y z
N MET A 1 -39.15 -6.08 6.48
CA MET A 1 -37.83 -6.56 6.03
C MET A 1 -36.83 -6.33 7.15
N ASN A 2 -36.16 -7.37 7.63
CA ASN A 2 -35.09 -7.21 8.62
C ASN A 2 -33.80 -6.99 7.87
N TYR A 3 -33.27 -5.76 7.93
CA TYR A 3 -31.95 -5.45 7.41
C TYR A 3 -30.92 -5.68 8.51
N SER A 4 -29.90 -6.49 8.24
CA SER A 4 -28.75 -6.65 9.13
C SER A 4 -27.47 -6.51 8.31
N PHE A 5 -26.49 -5.81 8.83
CA PHE A 5 -25.18 -5.70 8.21
C PHE A 5 -24.09 -5.56 9.28
N ASN A 6 -22.89 -6.00 8.94
CA ASN A 6 -21.70 -5.77 9.73
C ASN A 6 -20.86 -4.72 9.00
N PHE A 7 -20.40 -3.72 9.74
CA PHE A 7 -19.50 -2.70 9.22
C PHE A 7 -18.27 -2.60 10.12
N PHE A 8 -17.10 -2.70 9.52
CA PHE A 8 -15.83 -2.52 10.21
C PHE A 8 -14.81 -1.89 9.25
N THR A 9 -14.24 -0.75 9.63
CA THR A 9 -13.15 -0.11 8.91
C THR A 9 -12.11 0.40 9.91
N PRO A 10 -10.97 -0.30 10.05
CA PRO A 10 -9.90 0.11 10.95
C PRO A 10 -9.03 1.23 10.39
N THR A 11 -9.25 1.62 9.14
CA THR A 11 -8.43 2.62 8.45
C THR A 11 -8.62 3.99 9.09
N GLN A 12 -7.54 4.57 9.59
CA GLN A 12 -7.52 5.97 9.98
C GLN A 12 -7.53 6.84 8.74
N LEU A 13 -8.56 7.65 8.55
CA LEU A 13 -8.69 8.57 7.42
C LEU A 13 -8.30 9.99 7.83
N LEU A 14 -7.28 10.54 7.17
CA LEU A 14 -6.85 11.93 7.30
C LEU A 14 -7.29 12.68 6.03
N PHE A 15 -8.43 13.38 6.10
CA PHE A 15 -9.02 14.06 4.95
C PHE A 15 -9.03 15.57 5.13
N GLY A 16 -8.61 16.31 4.10
CA GLY A 16 -8.64 17.77 4.08
C GLY A 16 -7.52 18.37 3.23
N SER A 17 -7.67 19.65 2.89
CA SER A 17 -6.64 20.39 2.15
C SER A 17 -5.37 20.53 3.00
N GLY A 18 -4.22 20.24 2.39
CA GLY A 18 -2.91 20.38 3.04
C GLY A 18 -2.52 19.24 3.98
N ARG A 19 -3.41 18.28 4.26
CA ARG A 19 -3.15 17.22 5.23
C ARG A 19 -2.07 16.20 4.81
N LEU A 20 -1.59 16.26 3.57
CA LEU A 20 -0.42 15.48 3.16
C LEU A 20 0.82 15.79 4.03
N GLU A 21 0.91 16.99 4.60
CA GLU A 21 2.00 17.38 5.50
C GLU A 21 2.07 16.51 6.77
N GLU A 22 0.94 15.94 7.21
CA GLU A 22 0.89 15.05 8.37
C GLU A 22 1.60 13.71 8.14
N LEU A 23 1.99 13.42 6.90
CA LEU A 23 2.81 12.25 6.59
C LEU A 23 4.12 12.25 7.41
N LYS A 24 4.65 13.42 7.75
CA LYS A 24 5.81 13.59 8.63
C LYS A 24 5.59 13.07 10.05
N GLU A 25 4.34 13.08 10.52
CA GLU A 25 3.97 12.62 11.86
C GLU A 25 3.51 11.17 11.85
N VAL A 26 2.97 10.72 10.73
CA VAL A 26 2.39 9.38 10.58
C VAL A 26 3.45 8.35 10.22
N ALA A 27 4.26 8.63 9.19
CA ALA A 27 5.20 7.65 8.63
C ALA A 27 6.25 7.15 9.64
N PRO A 28 6.88 8.00 10.46
CA PRO A 28 7.90 7.54 11.42
C PRO A 28 7.37 6.56 12.48
N LYS A 29 6.05 6.49 12.67
CA LYS A 29 5.44 5.52 13.61
C LYS A 29 5.53 4.08 13.12
N TYR A 30 5.78 3.90 11.83
CA TYR A 30 5.83 2.59 11.19
C TYR A 30 7.24 2.13 10.85
N GLY A 31 8.23 3.03 10.88
CA GLY A 31 9.62 2.70 10.63
C GLY A 31 10.41 3.84 10.00
N SER A 32 11.62 3.52 9.60
CA SER A 32 12.60 4.47 9.03
C SER A 32 12.83 4.27 7.53
N LYS A 33 12.22 3.25 6.92
CA LYS A 33 12.38 2.95 5.50
C LYS A 33 11.07 2.46 4.90
N CYS A 34 10.63 3.06 3.78
CA CYS A 34 9.41 2.64 3.10
C CYS A 34 9.64 2.22 1.65
N LEU A 35 8.78 1.32 1.16
CA LEU A 35 8.58 1.12 -0.27
C LEU A 35 7.49 2.07 -0.75
N LEU A 36 7.85 3.08 -1.53
CA LEU A 36 6.89 3.95 -2.19
C LEU A 36 6.44 3.29 -3.50
N VAL A 37 5.22 2.82 -3.51
CA VAL A 37 4.58 2.16 -4.65
C VAL A 37 3.81 3.19 -5.47
N SER A 38 4.13 3.29 -6.76
CA SER A 38 3.53 4.25 -7.68
C SER A 38 3.47 3.74 -9.11
N ARG A 39 2.84 4.50 -9.98
CA ARG A 39 3.05 4.40 -11.43
C ARG A 39 4.39 5.05 -11.78
N PRO A 40 4.90 4.86 -13.02
CA PRO A 40 6.11 5.55 -13.48
C PRO A 40 6.14 7.03 -13.11
N LEU A 41 7.31 7.48 -12.67
CA LEU A 41 7.55 8.84 -12.12
C LEU A 41 7.54 9.91 -13.21
N GLU A 42 6.45 10.01 -13.94
CA GLU A 42 6.26 10.93 -15.06
C GLU A 42 4.92 11.65 -14.98
N GLY A 43 4.75 12.66 -15.83
CA GLY A 43 3.51 13.43 -15.93
C GLY A 43 3.21 14.29 -14.69
N SER A 44 1.94 14.62 -14.52
CA SER A 44 1.45 15.52 -13.46
C SER A 44 1.65 14.98 -12.02
N LEU A 45 1.72 13.67 -11.85
CA LEU A 45 1.89 13.04 -10.55
C LEU A 45 3.33 13.14 -10.02
N LYS A 46 4.31 13.40 -10.88
CA LYS A 46 5.71 13.55 -10.48
C LYS A 46 5.89 14.55 -9.33
N ILE A 47 5.17 15.66 -9.38
CA ILE A 47 5.22 16.70 -8.33
C ILE A 47 4.75 16.13 -6.98
N ILE A 48 3.72 15.29 -6.97
CA ILE A 48 3.21 14.67 -5.75
C ILE A 48 4.25 13.68 -5.19
N TYR A 49 4.85 12.85 -6.03
CA TYR A 49 5.88 11.89 -5.62
C TYR A 49 7.09 12.61 -5.00
N GLN A 50 7.59 13.66 -5.65
CA GLN A 50 8.70 14.47 -5.13
C GLN A 50 8.36 15.15 -3.81
N ARG A 51 7.12 15.61 -3.65
CA ARG A 51 6.67 16.20 -2.38
C ARG A 51 6.61 15.16 -1.27
N VAL A 52 6.06 13.98 -1.54
CA VAL A 52 6.02 12.86 -0.59
C VAL A 52 7.44 12.45 -0.17
N GLU A 53 8.33 12.25 -1.12
CA GLU A 53 9.74 11.93 -0.85
C GLU A 53 10.40 12.99 0.03
N LYS A 54 10.22 14.27 -0.29
CA LYS A 54 10.78 15.38 0.50
C LYS A 54 10.24 15.40 1.92
N LEU A 55 8.94 15.14 2.12
CA LEU A 55 8.33 15.07 3.45
C LEU A 55 8.92 13.92 4.26
N LEU A 56 9.07 12.74 3.69
CA LEU A 56 9.62 11.57 4.35
C LEU A 56 11.10 11.76 4.70
N ASN A 57 11.90 12.25 3.76
CA ASN A 57 13.32 12.52 4.00
C ASN A 57 13.53 13.58 5.10
N SER A 58 12.62 14.55 5.24
CA SER A 58 12.70 15.58 6.29
C SER A 58 12.55 15.03 7.72
N VAL A 59 12.05 13.81 7.85
CA VAL A 59 11.86 13.10 9.13
C VAL A 59 12.67 11.81 9.20
N ASN A 60 13.73 11.70 8.40
CA ASN A 60 14.65 10.56 8.34
C ASN A 60 13.98 9.23 7.97
N VAL A 61 12.96 9.26 7.13
CA VAL A 61 12.38 8.07 6.51
C VAL A 61 12.95 7.93 5.10
N GLU A 62 13.75 6.88 4.89
CA GLU A 62 14.32 6.53 3.58
C GLU A 62 13.23 6.03 2.64
N VAL A 63 13.27 6.49 1.38
CA VAL A 63 12.30 6.10 0.36
C VAL A 63 12.95 5.22 -0.69
N VAL A 64 12.45 4.00 -0.81
CA VAL A 64 12.74 3.09 -1.92
C VAL A 64 11.59 3.17 -2.91
N PHE A 65 11.85 3.59 -4.14
CA PHE A 65 10.82 3.67 -5.17
C PHE A 65 10.56 2.33 -5.83
N PHE A 66 9.28 2.02 -6.00
CA PHE A 66 8.78 0.97 -6.88
C PHE A 66 7.69 1.57 -7.77
N ASP A 67 8.09 2.04 -8.93
CA ASP A 67 7.28 2.83 -9.87
C ASP A 67 6.85 2.04 -11.11
N GLU A 68 6.76 0.72 -10.98
CA GLU A 68 6.43 -0.20 -12.09
C GLU A 68 4.93 -0.58 -12.14
N ILE A 69 4.06 0.07 -11.36
CA ILE A 69 2.65 -0.29 -11.37
C ILE A 69 1.96 0.21 -12.65
N ILE A 70 1.33 -0.72 -13.34
CA ILE A 70 0.52 -0.47 -14.53
C ILE A 70 -0.98 -0.44 -14.18
N PRO A 71 -1.84 0.14 -15.03
CA PRO A 71 -3.30 -0.06 -14.93
C PRO A 71 -3.64 -1.55 -15.00
N ASN A 72 -4.58 -2.00 -14.16
CA ASN A 72 -4.90 -3.41 -13.95
C ASN A 72 -3.65 -4.20 -13.52
N PRO A 73 -3.33 -4.19 -12.23
CA PRO A 73 -2.14 -4.85 -11.71
C PRO A 73 -2.11 -6.34 -12.04
N THR A 74 -0.91 -6.87 -12.20
CA THR A 74 -0.68 -8.29 -12.48
C THR A 74 0.04 -8.98 -11.33
N ILE A 75 -0.07 -10.30 -11.28
CA ILE A 75 0.66 -11.16 -10.34
C ILE A 75 2.15 -10.85 -10.39
N GLU A 76 2.73 -10.78 -11.56
CA GLU A 76 4.17 -10.52 -11.75
C GLU A 76 4.59 -9.14 -11.23
N GLY A 77 3.70 -8.14 -11.37
CA GLY A 77 3.94 -6.80 -10.82
C GLY A 77 3.97 -6.81 -9.28
N ILE A 78 3.07 -7.57 -8.66
CA ILE A 78 3.05 -7.74 -7.19
C ILE A 78 4.29 -8.49 -6.70
N GLU A 79 4.69 -9.58 -7.37
CA GLU A 79 5.89 -10.34 -7.03
C GLU A 79 7.15 -9.47 -7.04
N LYS A 80 7.32 -8.67 -8.10
CA LYS A 80 8.42 -7.69 -8.18
C LYS A 80 8.41 -6.72 -7.00
N GLY A 81 7.24 -6.21 -6.64
CA GLY A 81 7.08 -5.32 -5.50
C GLY A 81 7.44 -5.97 -4.17
N VAL A 82 7.02 -7.22 -3.94
CA VAL A 82 7.40 -8.00 -2.75
C VAL A 82 8.90 -8.24 -2.71
N ILE A 83 9.52 -8.64 -3.83
CA ILE A 83 10.97 -8.82 -3.92
C ILE A 83 11.70 -7.51 -3.63
N ALA A 84 11.22 -6.38 -4.15
CA ALA A 84 11.80 -5.07 -3.88
C ALA A 84 11.70 -4.71 -2.38
N ALA A 85 10.57 -4.98 -1.74
CA ALA A 85 10.37 -4.75 -0.32
C ALA A 85 11.34 -5.57 0.54
N VAL A 86 11.46 -6.87 0.26
CA VAL A 86 12.36 -7.79 0.97
C VAL A 86 13.82 -7.40 0.77
N LYS A 87 14.25 -7.20 -0.48
CA LYS A 87 15.63 -6.86 -0.82
C LYS A 87 16.10 -5.59 -0.12
N ASN A 88 15.24 -4.60 0.01
CA ASN A 88 15.56 -3.33 0.63
C ASN A 88 15.24 -3.29 2.13
N GLN A 89 14.69 -4.35 2.71
CA GLN A 89 14.34 -4.43 4.13
C GLN A 89 13.49 -3.25 4.59
N VAL A 90 12.41 -2.97 3.87
CA VAL A 90 11.52 -1.85 4.19
C VAL A 90 10.65 -2.18 5.41
N ASP A 91 10.33 -1.17 6.20
CA ASP A 91 9.52 -1.29 7.41
C ASP A 91 8.02 -1.19 7.11
N PHE A 92 7.64 -0.48 6.05
CA PHE A 92 6.25 -0.30 5.64
C PHE A 92 6.12 0.00 4.14
N VAL A 93 4.90 -0.11 3.63
CA VAL A 93 4.56 0.20 2.23
C VAL A 93 3.73 1.48 2.19
N LEU A 94 4.09 2.39 1.28
CA LEU A 94 3.38 3.63 1.02
C LEU A 94 2.88 3.64 -0.43
N GLY A 95 1.58 3.50 -0.64
CA GLY A 95 0.96 3.65 -1.96
C GLY A 95 0.65 5.11 -2.26
N VAL A 96 1.14 5.63 -3.39
CA VAL A 96 0.83 6.99 -3.86
C VAL A 96 0.24 6.92 -5.26
N GLY A 97 -1.07 7.04 -5.38
CA GLY A 97 -1.72 6.89 -6.68
C GLY A 97 -3.22 6.62 -6.62
N GLY A 98 -3.77 6.06 -7.69
CA GLY A 98 -5.15 5.63 -7.80
C GLY A 98 -5.37 4.18 -7.38
N GLY A 99 -6.55 3.62 -7.71
CA GLY A 99 -6.97 2.28 -7.29
C GLY A 99 -5.96 1.18 -7.57
N SER A 100 -5.41 1.09 -8.78
CA SER A 100 -4.40 0.08 -9.14
C SER A 100 -3.15 0.15 -8.25
N VAL A 101 -2.69 1.36 -7.91
CA VAL A 101 -1.55 1.54 -7.00
C VAL A 101 -1.93 1.12 -5.58
N MET A 102 -3.13 1.50 -5.11
CA MET A 102 -3.61 1.11 -3.78
C MET A 102 -3.72 -0.40 -3.64
N ASP A 103 -4.32 -1.06 -4.64
CA ASP A 103 -4.49 -2.50 -4.63
C ASP A 103 -3.14 -3.24 -4.67
N SER A 104 -2.22 -2.79 -5.52
CA SER A 104 -0.86 -3.34 -5.56
C SER A 104 -0.13 -3.15 -4.23
N ALA A 105 -0.15 -1.95 -3.67
CA ALA A 105 0.54 -1.64 -2.42
C ALA A 105 -0.01 -2.45 -1.23
N LYS A 106 -1.33 -2.64 -1.16
CA LYS A 106 -1.97 -3.53 -0.16
C LYS A 106 -1.48 -4.96 -0.28
N LEU A 107 -1.44 -5.49 -1.51
CA LEU A 107 -0.99 -6.87 -1.74
C LEU A 107 0.51 -7.04 -1.48
N ILE A 108 1.34 -6.09 -1.87
CA ILE A 108 2.77 -6.10 -1.55
C ILE A 108 2.97 -6.11 -0.03
N ALA A 109 2.25 -5.28 0.70
CA ALA A 109 2.31 -5.23 2.16
C ALA A 109 1.83 -6.54 2.81
N LEU A 110 0.69 -7.08 2.33
CA LEU A 110 0.07 -8.29 2.84
C LEU A 110 0.91 -9.55 2.59
N LEU A 111 1.46 -9.67 1.37
CA LEU A 111 2.17 -10.85 0.90
C LEU A 111 3.68 -10.77 1.16
N HIS A 112 4.15 -9.72 1.82
CA HIS A 112 5.54 -9.61 2.23
C HIS A 112 5.95 -10.80 3.08
N HIS A 113 7.06 -11.45 2.69
CA HIS A 113 7.64 -12.58 3.39
C HIS A 113 9.16 -12.55 3.22
N PRO A 114 9.98 -12.85 4.25
CA PRO A 114 11.43 -12.78 4.17
C PRO A 114 12.07 -13.58 3.03
N GLY A 115 11.43 -14.66 2.57
CA GLY A 115 11.88 -15.43 1.41
C GLY A 115 11.58 -14.77 0.06
N GLY A 116 10.73 -13.78 0.01
CA GLY A 116 10.33 -13.09 -1.24
C GLY A 116 9.45 -13.92 -2.18
N GLU A 117 9.19 -15.18 -1.88
CA GLU A 117 8.36 -16.06 -2.70
C GLU A 117 6.89 -16.03 -2.23
N ILE A 118 5.97 -15.97 -3.19
CA ILE A 118 4.54 -15.96 -2.91
C ILE A 118 3.93 -17.30 -3.37
N ASN A 119 3.28 -17.99 -2.44
CA ASN A 119 2.41 -19.11 -2.81
C ASN A 119 1.02 -18.56 -3.15
N TRP A 120 0.77 -18.30 -4.42
CA TRP A 120 -0.48 -17.71 -4.90
C TRP A 120 -1.69 -18.58 -4.67
N GLU A 121 -1.58 -19.90 -4.82
CA GLU A 121 -2.70 -20.81 -4.54
C GLU A 121 -3.15 -20.65 -3.09
N LYS A 122 -2.22 -20.70 -2.15
CA LYS A 122 -2.51 -20.50 -0.73
C LYS A 122 -3.03 -19.10 -0.45
N ALA A 123 -2.45 -18.07 -1.05
CA ALA A 123 -2.88 -16.70 -0.88
C ALA A 123 -4.32 -16.49 -1.36
N LEU A 124 -4.65 -16.94 -2.57
CA LEU A 124 -5.99 -16.83 -3.13
C LEU A 124 -7.05 -17.59 -2.32
N ILE A 125 -6.73 -18.79 -1.83
CA ILE A 125 -7.63 -19.54 -0.96
C ILE A 125 -7.82 -18.84 0.39
N SER A 126 -6.74 -18.32 0.98
CA SER A 126 -6.77 -17.71 2.31
C SER A 126 -7.49 -16.36 2.33
N TYR A 127 -7.43 -15.61 1.23
CA TYR A 127 -7.95 -14.24 1.15
C TYR A 127 -9.14 -14.07 0.19
N ASN A 128 -9.72 -15.16 -0.30
CA ASN A 128 -10.87 -15.12 -1.21
C ASN A 128 -12.18 -14.68 -0.55
N HIS A 129 -12.25 -14.70 0.77
CA HIS A 129 -13.45 -14.34 1.51
C HIS A 129 -13.24 -13.01 2.28
N PRO A 130 -14.07 -11.98 2.02
CA PRO A 130 -13.84 -10.63 2.55
C PRO A 130 -13.87 -10.50 4.07
N PHE A 131 -14.37 -11.52 4.78
CA PHE A 131 -14.49 -11.53 6.23
C PHE A 131 -13.65 -12.61 6.91
N ASN A 132 -12.85 -13.36 6.15
CA ASN A 132 -11.91 -14.31 6.73
C ASN A 132 -10.64 -13.58 7.15
N TYR A 133 -10.54 -13.34 8.45
CA TYR A 133 -9.29 -12.89 9.05
C TYR A 133 -8.30 -14.04 9.10
N VAL A 134 -7.50 -14.19 8.08
CA VAL A 134 -6.33 -15.05 8.17
C VAL A 134 -5.23 -14.24 8.83
N ALA A 135 -5.08 -14.43 10.11
CA ALA A 135 -4.07 -13.78 10.93
C ALA A 135 -2.67 -14.37 10.68
N SER A 136 -2.17 -14.34 9.46
CA SER A 136 -0.74 -14.52 9.23
C SER A 136 -0.05 -13.15 9.37
N LYS A 137 -0.04 -12.63 10.58
CA LYS A 137 0.47 -11.29 10.88
C LYS A 137 1.99 -11.23 10.99
N GLN A 138 2.70 -12.33 10.89
CA GLN A 138 4.11 -12.36 11.25
C GLN A 138 5.00 -11.54 10.31
N TYR A 139 4.60 -11.38 9.06
CA TYR A 139 5.42 -10.72 8.04
C TYR A 139 4.70 -9.61 7.27
N THR A 140 3.41 -9.38 7.53
CA THR A 140 2.66 -8.31 6.89
C THR A 140 3.21 -6.96 7.30
N LEU A 141 3.51 -6.11 6.33
CA LEU A 141 3.98 -4.75 6.57
C LEU A 141 2.79 -3.80 6.80
N PRO A 142 2.99 -2.74 7.60
CA PRO A 142 2.05 -1.63 7.66
C PRO A 142 1.87 -0.99 6.28
N PHE A 143 0.65 -0.48 6.03
CA PHE A 143 0.32 0.19 4.77
C PHE A 143 -0.20 1.59 5.02
N ILE A 144 0.36 2.57 4.30
CA ILE A 144 -0.10 3.95 4.24
C ILE A 144 -0.57 4.25 2.82
N ALA A 145 -1.70 4.92 2.67
CA ALA A 145 -2.29 5.30 1.40
C ALA A 145 -2.33 6.81 1.21
N VAL A 146 -1.75 7.30 0.11
CA VAL A 146 -1.93 8.67 -0.39
C VAL A 146 -2.70 8.59 -1.71
N SER A 147 -4.02 8.67 -1.62
CA SER A 147 -4.89 8.55 -2.79
C SER A 147 -4.86 9.81 -3.65
N THR A 148 -4.63 9.65 -4.95
CA THR A 148 -4.63 10.74 -5.94
C THR A 148 -5.88 10.73 -6.82
N THR A 149 -6.79 9.80 -6.60
CA THR A 149 -8.05 9.69 -7.35
C THR A 149 -9.23 9.62 -6.39
N SER A 150 -10.35 10.18 -6.81
CA SER A 150 -11.64 10.08 -6.14
C SER A 150 -12.50 9.08 -6.91
N GLY A 151 -12.98 8.03 -6.24
CA GLY A 151 -13.89 7.05 -6.88
C GLY A 151 -13.78 5.63 -6.35
N THR A 152 -12.61 5.00 -6.42
CA THR A 152 -12.47 3.57 -6.08
C THR A 152 -12.67 3.26 -4.60
N GLY A 153 -12.33 4.19 -3.70
CA GLY A 153 -12.34 3.95 -2.27
C GLY A 153 -11.32 2.91 -1.79
N SER A 154 -10.45 2.43 -2.69
CA SER A 154 -9.51 1.33 -2.40
C SER A 154 -8.61 1.60 -1.19
N GLN A 155 -8.30 2.85 -0.90
CA GLN A 155 -7.52 3.24 0.28
C GLN A 155 -8.22 2.89 1.62
N CYS A 156 -9.54 2.68 1.61
CA CYS A 156 -10.34 2.37 2.80
C CYS A 156 -10.93 0.96 2.78
N THR A 157 -10.73 0.19 1.70
CA THR A 157 -11.26 -1.17 1.58
C THR A 157 -10.21 -2.22 1.91
N GLN A 158 -10.68 -3.37 2.36
CA GLN A 158 -9.86 -4.57 2.54
C GLN A 158 -9.66 -5.38 1.26
N ALA A 159 -10.37 -5.06 0.17
CA ALA A 159 -10.26 -5.74 -1.10
C ALA A 159 -9.12 -5.16 -1.96
N ALA A 160 -8.50 -6.00 -2.75
CA ALA A 160 -7.57 -5.64 -3.82
C ALA A 160 -7.93 -6.43 -5.08
N VAL A 161 -7.87 -5.79 -6.23
CA VAL A 161 -8.18 -6.40 -7.53
C VAL A 161 -6.91 -6.45 -8.37
N ILE A 162 -6.58 -7.65 -8.84
CA ILE A 162 -5.46 -7.93 -9.75
C ILE A 162 -5.92 -8.84 -10.89
#